data_f72b22f3c8015b0477c08e58aede1476
#
_entry.id   f72b22f3c8015b0477c08e58aede1476
#
_cell.length_a   1.000
_cell.length_b   1.000
_cell.length_c   1.000
_cell.angle_alpha   90.00
_cell.angle_beta   90.00
_cell.angle_gamma   90.00
#
_symmetry.space_group_name_H-M   'P 1'
#
loop_
_entity.id
_entity.type
_entity.pdbx_description
1 polymer ?
#
loop_
_entity_poly.entity_id
_entity_poly.type
_entity_poly.pdbx_seq_one_letter_code
_entity_poly.pdbx_strand_id
1 'polypeptide(L)'
;QMEMHLVNDLISKGYHAVSSLDVYKAKAYKKLTSTEILDEFKATGIDAVITMALLDKEKEEKYYPGGYQAMPANVYGNLDKYYSTIYEKVYTPGYYITTTTYFWESNLFELPAAAMVYSVRTKSFDPFTTETLAHENGQIIIKDMVKKKLILDVAPKEDE
;
A
#
# COMPACT_ATOMS: atom_id res chain seq x y z
N GLN A 1 -3.75 -7.40 -7.82
CA GLN A 1 -3.97 -7.52 -6.34
C GLN A 1 -4.33 -6.17 -5.71
N MET A 2 -3.55 -5.08 -5.91
CA MET A 2 -3.85 -3.76 -5.31
C MET A 2 -5.23 -3.22 -5.67
N GLU A 3 -5.64 -3.36 -6.92
CA GLU A 3 -6.96 -2.95 -7.40
C GLU A 3 -8.08 -3.66 -6.66
N MET A 4 -7.99 -4.98 -6.47
CA MET A 4 -9.00 -5.76 -5.74
C MET A 4 -9.13 -5.33 -4.27
N HIS A 5 -8.03 -4.99 -3.61
CA HIS A 5 -8.08 -4.48 -2.23
C HIS A 5 -8.80 -3.13 -2.16
N LEU A 6 -8.49 -2.19 -3.08
CA LEU A 6 -9.17 -0.90 -3.14
C LEU A 6 -10.67 -1.06 -3.45
N VAL A 7 -11.02 -1.95 -4.37
CA VAL A 7 -12.43 -2.27 -4.68
C VAL A 7 -13.14 -2.77 -3.43
N ASN A 8 -12.57 -3.73 -2.70
CA ASN A 8 -13.17 -4.26 -1.48
C ASN A 8 -13.29 -3.20 -0.37
N ASP A 9 -12.28 -2.33 -0.22
CA ASP A 9 -12.32 -1.22 0.73
C ASP A 9 -13.43 -0.21 0.40
N LEU A 10 -13.65 0.09 -0.88
CA LEU A 10 -14.74 0.95 -1.33
C LEU A 10 -16.11 0.28 -1.13
N ILE A 11 -16.25 -1.00 -1.45
CA ILE A 11 -17.49 -1.76 -1.24
C ILE A 11 -17.84 -1.80 0.24
N SER A 12 -16.87 -2.04 1.13
CA SER A 12 -17.08 -2.06 2.60
C SER A 12 -17.57 -0.72 3.14
N LYS A 13 -17.35 0.37 2.41
CA LYS A 13 -17.85 1.71 2.72
C LYS A 13 -19.15 2.07 2.00
N GLY A 14 -19.78 1.11 1.32
CA GLY A 14 -21.08 1.29 0.66
C GLY A 14 -21.02 1.84 -0.76
N TYR A 15 -19.84 1.91 -1.39
CA TYR A 15 -19.72 2.30 -2.79
C TYR A 15 -19.88 1.12 -3.72
N HIS A 16 -20.44 1.35 -4.90
CA HIS A 16 -20.40 0.39 -6.01
C HIS A 16 -19.06 0.51 -6.73
N ALA A 17 -18.12 -0.31 -6.38
CA ALA A 17 -16.81 -0.36 -7.02
C ALA A 17 -16.63 -1.68 -7.77
N VAL A 18 -16.01 -1.60 -8.95
CA VAL A 18 -15.71 -2.75 -9.79
C VAL A 18 -14.25 -2.66 -10.27
N SER A 19 -13.62 -3.81 -10.44
CA SER A 19 -12.27 -3.85 -10.97
C SER A 19 -12.27 -3.66 -12.48
N SER A 20 -11.25 -3.03 -13.02
CA SER A 20 -11.08 -2.88 -14.46
C SER A 20 -11.00 -4.24 -15.15
N LEU A 21 -10.46 -5.26 -14.48
CA LEU A 21 -10.40 -6.63 -14.95
C LEU A 21 -11.79 -7.25 -15.16
N ASP A 22 -12.74 -6.93 -14.28
CA ASP A 22 -14.11 -7.43 -14.37
C ASP A 22 -14.87 -6.74 -15.49
N VAL A 23 -14.64 -5.44 -15.68
CA VAL A 23 -15.29 -4.64 -16.74
C VAL A 23 -14.77 -5.05 -18.12
N TYR A 24 -13.45 -5.14 -18.28
CA TYR A 24 -12.86 -5.40 -19.61
C TYR A 24 -12.78 -6.86 -19.99
N LYS A 25 -12.96 -7.81 -19.03
CA LYS A 25 -12.70 -9.24 -19.26
C LYS A 25 -11.37 -9.45 -19.99
N ALA A 26 -10.59 -10.43 -19.73
CA ALA A 26 -9.20 -10.65 -20.17
C ALA A 26 -8.86 -10.42 -21.67
N LYS A 27 -9.84 -10.12 -22.52
CA LYS A 27 -9.68 -9.87 -23.95
C LYS A 27 -9.33 -8.41 -24.31
N ALA A 28 -9.58 -7.46 -23.41
CA ALA A 28 -9.59 -6.04 -23.75
C ALA A 28 -8.22 -5.34 -23.69
N TYR A 29 -7.24 -5.90 -22.99
CA TYR A 29 -5.93 -5.25 -22.85
C TYR A 29 -5.14 -5.10 -24.16
N LYS A 30 -5.62 -5.64 -25.26
CA LYS A 30 -4.77 -5.77 -26.45
C LYS A 30 -4.82 -4.62 -27.44
N LYS A 31 -5.69 -3.64 -27.37
CA LYS A 31 -5.66 -2.50 -28.35
C LYS A 31 -6.86 -1.54 -28.25
N LEU A 32 -7.44 -1.32 -27.09
CA LEU A 32 -8.47 -0.27 -27.00
C LEU A 32 -7.80 1.11 -27.02
N THR A 33 -8.33 2.00 -27.83
CA THR A 33 -7.99 3.42 -27.77
C THR A 33 -8.60 4.06 -26.52
N SER A 34 -8.06 5.20 -26.08
CA SER A 34 -8.59 5.93 -24.93
C SER A 34 -10.08 6.26 -25.10
N THR A 35 -10.54 6.51 -26.33
CA THR A 35 -11.94 6.82 -26.63
C THR A 35 -12.84 5.61 -26.44
N GLU A 36 -12.43 4.46 -26.94
CA GLU A 36 -13.18 3.20 -26.77
C GLU A 36 -13.30 2.79 -25.31
N ILE A 37 -12.23 3.00 -24.51
CA ILE A 37 -12.23 2.78 -23.07
C ILE A 37 -13.26 3.68 -22.38
N LEU A 38 -13.30 4.96 -22.70
CA LEU A 38 -14.24 5.91 -22.11
C LEU A 38 -15.69 5.60 -22.51
N ASP A 39 -15.92 5.17 -23.74
CA ASP A 39 -17.25 4.81 -24.23
C ASP A 39 -17.77 3.53 -23.53
N GLU A 40 -16.89 2.57 -23.26
CA GLU A 40 -17.22 1.37 -22.49
C GLU A 40 -17.58 1.71 -21.05
N PHE A 41 -16.81 2.57 -20.37
CA PHE A 41 -17.14 3.04 -19.03
C PHE A 41 -18.50 3.75 -18.99
N LYS A 42 -18.79 4.61 -19.94
CA LYS A 42 -20.10 5.25 -20.04
C LYS A 42 -21.24 4.24 -20.25
N ALA A 43 -21.03 3.22 -21.07
CA ALA A 43 -22.03 2.19 -21.35
C ALA A 43 -22.33 1.31 -20.12
N THR A 44 -21.37 1.14 -19.21
CA THR A 44 -21.51 0.35 -17.98
C THR A 44 -22.04 1.15 -16.79
N GLY A 45 -22.30 2.46 -16.97
CA GLY A 45 -22.83 3.32 -15.91
C GLY A 45 -21.79 3.71 -14.85
N ILE A 46 -20.50 3.62 -15.18
CA ILE A 46 -19.41 4.08 -14.32
C ILE A 46 -19.34 5.60 -14.39
N ASP A 47 -19.37 6.26 -13.23
CA ASP A 47 -19.31 7.70 -13.07
C ASP A 47 -17.93 8.24 -12.69
N ALA A 48 -17.05 7.38 -12.17
CA ALA A 48 -15.69 7.76 -11.82
C ALA A 48 -14.69 6.61 -11.99
N VAL A 49 -13.44 6.95 -12.24
CA VAL A 49 -12.33 6.00 -12.40
C VAL A 49 -11.18 6.40 -11.48
N ILE A 50 -10.72 5.46 -10.65
CA ILE A 50 -9.51 5.62 -9.84
C ILE A 50 -8.37 4.88 -10.54
N THR A 51 -7.26 5.58 -10.77
CA THR A 51 -6.02 4.97 -11.25
C THR A 51 -4.98 4.94 -10.14
N MET A 52 -4.20 3.86 -10.07
CA MET A 52 -3.05 3.76 -9.18
C MET A 52 -1.83 3.33 -9.99
N ALA A 53 -0.75 4.09 -9.88
CA ALA A 53 0.50 3.81 -10.56
C ALA A 53 1.66 3.79 -9.58
N LEU A 54 2.51 2.77 -9.66
CA LEU A 54 3.80 2.76 -8.98
C LEU A 54 4.75 3.65 -9.77
N LEU A 55 5.20 4.75 -9.16
CA LEU A 55 6.11 5.70 -9.79
C LEU A 55 7.56 5.27 -9.63
N ASP A 56 7.93 4.79 -8.43
CA ASP A 56 9.30 4.46 -8.11
C ASP A 56 9.39 3.46 -6.96
N LYS A 57 10.56 2.82 -6.87
CA LYS A 57 10.89 1.86 -5.83
C LYS A 57 12.35 2.05 -5.44
N GLU A 58 12.59 2.60 -4.27
CA GLU A 58 13.93 2.81 -3.73
C GLU A 58 14.28 1.73 -2.72
N LYS A 59 15.53 1.26 -2.76
CA LYS A 59 16.10 0.33 -1.79
C LYS A 59 17.27 0.98 -1.09
N GLU A 60 17.24 0.97 0.23
CA GLU A 60 18.33 1.43 1.08
C GLU A 60 18.85 0.25 1.91
N GLU A 61 20.15 0.01 1.85
CA GLU A 61 20.82 -0.99 2.70
C GLU A 61 21.59 -0.27 3.80
N LYS A 62 21.27 -0.60 5.04
CA LYS A 62 21.96 -0.08 6.22
C LYS A 62 22.66 -1.20 6.96
N TYR A 63 23.97 -1.04 7.11
CA TYR A 63 24.76 -1.97 7.90
C TYR A 63 24.66 -1.63 9.39
N TYR A 64 24.34 -2.62 10.20
CA TYR A 64 24.37 -2.55 11.64
C TYR A 64 25.56 -3.38 12.13
N PRO A 65 26.65 -2.74 12.62
CA PRO A 65 27.79 -3.47 13.11
C PRO A 65 27.41 -4.29 14.34
N GLY A 66 27.90 -5.50 14.40
CA GLY A 66 27.87 -6.28 15.62
C GLY A 66 28.62 -5.53 16.72
N GLY A 67 28.03 -5.39 17.87
CA GLY A 67 28.61 -4.56 18.94
C GLY A 67 28.54 -5.21 20.31
N TYR A 68 29.48 -4.78 21.18
CA TYR A 68 29.45 -5.12 22.60
C TYR A 68 28.37 -4.26 23.27
N GLN A 69 27.33 -4.88 23.80
CA GLN A 69 26.46 -4.20 24.75
C GLN A 69 27.09 -4.26 26.14
N ALA A 70 26.91 -3.18 26.94
CA ALA A 70 27.35 -3.18 28.34
C ALA A 70 26.72 -4.35 29.09
N MET A 71 27.56 -5.14 29.78
CA MET A 71 27.05 -6.25 30.57
C MET A 71 26.41 -5.76 31.87
N PRO A 72 25.28 -6.37 32.29
CA PRO A 72 24.74 -6.10 33.61
C PRO A 72 25.76 -6.45 34.70
N ALA A 73 25.87 -5.63 35.73
CA ALA A 73 26.85 -5.80 36.82
C ALA A 73 26.77 -7.17 37.54
N ASN A 74 25.60 -7.80 37.55
CA ASN A 74 25.39 -9.11 38.16
C ASN A 74 26.03 -10.28 37.36
N VAL A 75 26.50 -10.07 36.13
CA VAL A 75 27.17 -11.08 35.36
C VAL A 75 28.62 -11.26 35.78
N TYR A 76 29.25 -10.22 36.31
CA TYR A 76 30.66 -10.25 36.72
C TYR A 76 30.95 -11.09 37.96
N GLY A 77 29.93 -11.39 38.76
CA GLY A 77 30.07 -12.23 39.97
C GLY A 77 29.94 -13.72 39.72
N ASN A 78 29.67 -14.18 38.52
CA ASN A 78 29.48 -15.60 38.17
C ASN A 78 30.19 -15.94 36.85
N LEU A 79 31.20 -16.83 36.93
CA LEU A 79 32.03 -17.23 35.82
C LEU A 79 31.22 -17.82 34.65
N ASP A 80 30.27 -18.66 34.95
CA ASP A 80 29.43 -19.34 33.94
C ASP A 80 28.54 -18.35 33.16
N LYS A 81 27.87 -17.46 33.88
CA LYS A 81 27.09 -16.37 33.26
C LYS A 81 27.96 -15.38 32.50
N TYR A 82 29.12 -15.06 33.03
CA TYR A 82 30.07 -14.18 32.34
C TYR A 82 30.53 -14.79 31.04
N TYR A 83 30.95 -16.05 31.07
CA TYR A 83 31.47 -16.77 29.90
C TYR A 83 30.39 -16.95 28.80
N SER A 84 29.19 -17.39 29.16
CA SER A 84 28.10 -17.56 28.18
C SER A 84 27.68 -16.24 27.56
N THR A 85 27.60 -15.16 28.37
CA THR A 85 27.22 -13.84 27.87
C THR A 85 28.30 -13.24 26.95
N ILE A 86 29.58 -13.43 27.27
CA ILE A 86 30.69 -13.00 26.41
C ILE A 86 30.70 -13.80 25.11
N TYR A 87 30.53 -15.12 25.22
CA TYR A 87 30.55 -16.00 24.05
C TYR A 87 29.44 -15.66 23.05
N GLU A 88 28.23 -15.45 23.53
CA GLU A 88 27.10 -15.04 22.68
C GLU A 88 27.37 -13.69 21.98
N LYS A 89 27.97 -12.72 22.69
CA LYS A 89 28.22 -11.39 22.12
C LYS A 89 29.40 -11.33 21.17
N VAL A 90 30.43 -12.13 21.38
CA VAL A 90 31.59 -12.22 20.48
C VAL A 90 31.19 -12.76 19.10
N TYR A 91 30.11 -13.57 19.04
CA TYR A 91 29.63 -14.20 17.81
C TYR A 91 28.39 -13.56 17.21
N THR A 92 27.94 -12.37 17.66
CA THR A 92 26.88 -11.65 16.97
C THR A 92 27.46 -10.91 15.76
N PRO A 93 27.37 -11.45 14.54
CA PRO A 93 27.89 -10.77 13.36
C PRO A 93 27.07 -9.50 13.10
N GLY A 94 27.70 -8.50 12.52
CA GLY A 94 26.98 -7.37 11.95
C GLY A 94 26.01 -7.87 10.87
N TYR A 95 24.91 -7.17 10.67
CA TYR A 95 23.90 -7.52 9.68
C TYR A 95 23.47 -6.30 8.87
N TYR A 96 22.97 -6.58 7.67
CA TYR A 96 22.38 -5.56 6.82
C TYR A 96 20.86 -5.59 6.96
N ILE A 97 20.26 -4.42 7.06
CA ILE A 97 18.82 -4.25 6.89
C ILE A 97 18.61 -3.56 5.54
N THR A 98 17.79 -4.18 4.70
CA THR A 98 17.35 -3.58 3.45
C THR A 98 15.95 -3.03 3.65
N THR A 99 15.78 -1.73 3.56
CA THR A 99 14.48 -1.05 3.60
C THR A 99 14.06 -0.72 2.17
N THR A 100 12.80 -0.99 1.85
CA THR A 100 12.24 -0.68 0.54
C THR A 100 11.16 0.37 0.68
N THR A 101 11.28 1.47 -0.08
CA THR A 101 10.27 2.53 -0.15
C THR A 101 9.60 2.48 -1.52
N TYR A 102 8.27 2.49 -1.53
CA TYR A 102 7.45 2.52 -2.74
C TYR A 102 6.76 3.87 -2.85
N PHE A 103 6.80 4.47 -4.03
CA PHE A 103 6.16 5.74 -4.36
C PHE A 103 4.99 5.50 -5.31
N TRP A 104 3.80 5.93 -4.90
CA TRP A 104 2.56 5.72 -5.65
C TRP A 104 1.94 7.05 -6.04
N GLU A 105 1.27 7.06 -7.18
CA GLU A 105 0.38 8.12 -7.58
C GLU A 105 -1.02 7.54 -7.80
N SER A 106 -2.00 8.21 -7.22
CA SER A 106 -3.41 7.82 -7.35
C SER A 106 -4.22 9.01 -7.80
N ASN A 107 -5.01 8.82 -8.85
CA ASN A 107 -5.81 9.86 -9.47
C ASN A 107 -7.27 9.42 -9.57
N LEU A 108 -8.21 10.33 -9.32
CA LEU A 108 -9.63 10.15 -9.55
C LEU A 108 -10.05 11.01 -10.74
N PHE A 109 -10.71 10.38 -11.69
CA PHE A 109 -11.30 11.03 -12.86
C PHE A 109 -12.80 10.89 -12.80
N GLU A 110 -13.50 12.01 -13.00
CA GLU A 110 -14.96 12.05 -13.11
C GLU A 110 -15.37 11.86 -14.57
N LEU A 111 -16.40 11.02 -14.80
CA LEU A 111 -16.98 10.76 -16.10
C LEU A 111 -18.35 11.48 -16.23
N PRO A 112 -18.76 11.86 -17.45
CA PRO A 112 -18.18 11.56 -18.76
C PRO A 112 -17.08 12.50 -19.24
N ALA A 113 -16.76 13.57 -18.49
CA ALA A 113 -15.80 14.58 -18.91
C ALA A 113 -14.35 14.08 -18.92
N ALA A 114 -14.07 12.94 -18.28
CA ALA A 114 -12.72 12.41 -18.02
C ALA A 114 -11.79 13.46 -17.36
N ALA A 115 -12.38 14.32 -16.51
CA ALA A 115 -11.68 15.35 -15.80
C ALA A 115 -11.01 14.79 -14.54
N MET A 116 -9.74 15.07 -14.32
CA MET A 116 -9.07 14.73 -13.09
C MET A 116 -9.51 15.65 -11.96
N VAL A 117 -10.22 15.09 -10.98
CA VAL A 117 -10.75 15.84 -9.82
C VAL A 117 -9.92 15.65 -8.56
N TYR A 118 -9.03 14.67 -8.57
CA TYR A 118 -8.16 14.38 -7.43
C TYR A 118 -6.86 13.73 -7.90
N SER A 119 -5.77 14.11 -7.23
CA SER A 119 -4.46 13.48 -7.40
C SER A 119 -3.74 13.49 -6.06
N VAL A 120 -3.09 12.38 -5.73
CA VAL A 120 -2.29 12.22 -4.51
C VAL A 120 -1.08 11.35 -4.78
N ARG A 121 0.04 11.71 -4.16
CA ARG A 121 1.23 10.86 -4.09
C ARG A 121 1.39 10.36 -2.67
N THR A 122 1.56 9.07 -2.55
CA THR A 122 1.80 8.38 -1.28
C THR A 122 3.11 7.64 -1.32
N LYS A 123 3.71 7.40 -0.14
CA LYS A 123 4.85 6.51 -0.04
C LYS A 123 4.65 5.53 1.10
N SER A 124 5.05 4.30 0.86
CA SER A 124 4.96 3.21 1.82
C SER A 124 6.35 2.67 2.11
N PHE A 125 6.62 2.41 3.38
CA PHE A 125 7.90 1.92 3.85
C PHE A 125 7.78 0.46 4.22
N ASP A 126 8.63 -0.36 3.63
CA ASP A 126 8.92 -1.74 4.02
C ASP A 126 7.68 -2.57 4.38
N PRO A 127 6.67 -2.64 3.50
CA PRO A 127 5.44 -3.36 3.80
C PRO A 127 5.72 -4.86 3.93
N PHE A 128 5.15 -5.51 4.95
CA PHE A 128 5.32 -6.94 5.18
C PHE A 128 4.83 -7.80 4.00
N THR A 129 3.74 -7.37 3.37
CA THR A 129 3.18 -8.04 2.19
C THR A 129 2.64 -7.02 1.19
N THR A 130 2.45 -7.46 -0.05
CA THR A 130 1.78 -6.65 -1.08
C THR A 130 0.33 -6.33 -0.69
N GLU A 131 -0.31 -7.22 0.06
CA GLU A 131 -1.68 -7.06 0.54
C GLU A 131 -1.78 -5.96 1.59
N THR A 132 -0.88 -5.96 2.59
CA THR A 132 -0.78 -4.89 3.59
C THR A 132 -0.55 -3.55 2.92
N LEU A 133 0.40 -3.48 1.97
CA LEU A 133 0.68 -2.28 1.19
C LEU A 133 -0.57 -1.76 0.46
N ALA A 134 -1.31 -2.67 -0.18
CA ALA A 134 -2.51 -2.33 -0.95
C ALA A 134 -3.62 -1.77 -0.06
N HIS A 135 -3.86 -2.43 1.06
CA HIS A 135 -4.91 -2.03 2.01
C HIS A 135 -4.60 -0.69 2.69
N GLU A 136 -3.38 -0.53 3.23
CA GLU A 136 -2.95 0.73 3.86
C GLU A 136 -3.04 1.91 2.88
N ASN A 137 -2.54 1.74 1.65
CA ASN A 137 -2.59 2.79 0.64
C ASN A 137 -4.03 3.10 0.22
N GLY A 138 -4.88 2.09 0.03
CA GLY A 138 -6.29 2.23 -0.28
C GLY A 138 -7.03 3.03 0.79
N GLN A 139 -6.84 2.69 2.05
CA GLN A 139 -7.46 3.39 3.17
C GLN A 139 -7.03 4.85 3.29
N ILE A 140 -5.74 5.15 3.06
CA ILE A 140 -5.23 6.54 3.08
C ILE A 140 -5.93 7.35 1.99
N ILE A 141 -6.02 6.82 0.76
CA ILE A 141 -6.64 7.48 -0.38
C ILE A 141 -8.13 7.74 -0.11
N ILE A 142 -8.87 6.73 0.34
CA ILE A 142 -10.31 6.85 0.63
C ILE A 142 -10.56 7.90 1.72
N LYS A 143 -9.81 7.86 2.82
CA LYS A 143 -9.93 8.84 3.91
C LYS A 143 -9.65 10.27 3.44
N ASP A 144 -8.64 10.46 2.58
CA ASP A 144 -8.31 11.78 2.06
C ASP A 144 -9.40 12.30 1.09
N MET A 145 -9.96 11.43 0.24
CA MET A 145 -11.06 11.79 -0.65
C MET A 145 -12.33 12.17 0.13
N VAL A 146 -12.68 11.43 1.20
CA VAL A 146 -13.78 11.77 2.10
C VAL A 146 -13.53 13.13 2.78
N LYS A 147 -12.34 13.34 3.33
CA LYS A 147 -11.96 14.61 3.95
C LYS A 147 -12.08 15.80 2.99
N LYS A 148 -11.76 15.60 1.72
CA LYS A 148 -11.88 16.61 0.66
C LYS A 148 -13.30 16.71 0.09
N LYS A 149 -14.25 15.92 0.61
CA LYS A 149 -15.65 15.88 0.16
C LYS A 149 -15.82 15.51 -1.32
N LEU A 150 -14.89 14.74 -1.86
CA LEU A 150 -14.95 14.21 -3.22
C LEU A 150 -15.86 12.97 -3.29
N ILE A 151 -15.89 12.22 -2.20
CA ILE A 151 -16.79 11.09 -2.00
C ILE A 151 -17.49 11.24 -0.65
N LEU A 152 -18.69 10.68 -0.53
CA LEU A 152 -19.48 10.74 0.70
C LEU A 152 -18.91 9.75 1.73
N ASP A 153 -18.99 10.10 3.01
CA ASP A 153 -18.75 9.12 4.08
C ASP A 153 -20.03 8.30 4.26
N VAL A 154 -20.11 7.20 3.54
CA VAL A 154 -21.25 6.28 3.65
C VAL A 154 -20.94 5.34 4.79
N ALA A 155 -21.63 5.49 5.93
CA ALA A 155 -21.54 4.52 7.01
C ALA A 155 -21.98 3.13 6.50
N PRO A 156 -21.29 2.04 6.91
CA PRO A 156 -21.76 0.70 6.57
C PRO A 156 -23.20 0.55 7.04
N LYS A 157 -24.11 0.07 6.18
CA LYS A 157 -25.46 -0.31 6.60
C LYS A 157 -25.26 -1.45 7.60
N GLU A 158 -25.63 -1.22 8.87
CA GLU A 158 -25.82 -2.30 9.81
C GLU A 158 -26.97 -3.14 9.23
N ASP A 159 -26.64 -4.39 8.85
CA ASP A 159 -27.66 -5.36 8.44
C ASP A 159 -28.52 -5.65 9.68
N GLU A 160 -29.79 -5.23 9.65
CA GLU A 160 -30.83 -5.65 10.58
C GLU A 160 -31.21 -7.12 10.36
#